data_bcf285f4f18832a5f0903775d1b2e3f6
#
_entry.id   bcf285f4f18832a5f0903775d1b2e3f6
#
_cell.length_a   1.000
_cell.length_b   1.000
_cell.length_c   1.000
_cell.angle_alpha   90.00
_cell.angle_beta   90.00
_cell.angle_gamma   90.00
#
_symmetry.space_group_name_H-M   'P 1'
#
loop_
_entity.id
_entity.type
_entity.pdbx_description
1 polymer ?
#
loop_
_entity_poly.entity_id
_entity_poly.type
_entity_poly.pdbx_seq_one_letter_code
_entity_poly.pdbx_strand_id
1 'polypeptide(L)'
;MPFILGSERSGIVEAIGADASGFKAGDEVYGATNEQFSGAYAEYALASARMMAHNPRTLNFIEAASAPVVTVRAWQMLFEYAHVTTGQTVLIHGAAGNVDAYAVQLAKKAGLHVVATAASAHLDYVRGLGAERVVEYKSGRFEESVTGMPRAYSDCR
;
A
#
# COMPACT_ATOMS: atom_id res chain seq x y z
N MET A 1 10.26 6.29 -29.08
CA MET A 1 11.22 6.36 -27.96
C MET A 1 11.15 5.05 -27.18
N PRO A 2 12.27 4.47 -26.76
CA PRO A 2 12.22 3.34 -25.85
C PRO A 2 11.52 3.76 -24.55
N PHE A 3 10.56 2.95 -24.10
CA PHE A 3 9.80 3.18 -22.88
C PHE A 3 10.42 2.36 -21.75
N ILE A 4 10.83 3.01 -20.67
CA ILE A 4 11.35 2.36 -19.47
C ILE A 4 10.20 2.12 -18.52
N LEU A 5 9.98 0.87 -18.16
CA LEU A 5 8.94 0.45 -17.21
C LEU A 5 9.33 0.78 -15.76
N GLY A 6 8.39 0.50 -14.86
CA GLY A 6 8.58 0.65 -13.41
C GLY A 6 8.16 2.01 -12.89
N SER A 7 7.46 2.02 -11.78
CA SER A 7 6.88 3.21 -11.16
C SER A 7 7.52 3.56 -9.83
N GLU A 8 7.92 2.56 -9.08
CA GLU A 8 8.37 2.70 -7.70
C GLU A 8 9.86 2.46 -7.60
N ARG A 9 10.47 3.16 -6.68
CA ARG A 9 11.90 3.04 -6.43
C ARG A 9 12.30 3.48 -5.04
N SER A 10 13.48 3.07 -4.67
CA SER A 10 14.21 3.55 -3.52
C SER A 10 15.68 3.64 -3.89
N GLY A 11 16.40 4.58 -3.33
CA GLY A 11 17.81 4.80 -3.64
C GLY A 11 18.37 6.05 -2.99
N ILE A 12 19.52 6.47 -3.49
CA ILE A 12 20.26 7.63 -2.98
C ILE A 12 20.12 8.77 -3.99
N VAL A 13 19.88 9.96 -3.50
CA VAL A 13 19.84 11.18 -4.32
C VAL A 13 21.24 11.48 -4.83
N GLU A 14 21.44 11.42 -6.14
CA GLU A 14 22.70 11.77 -6.78
C GLU A 14 22.82 13.29 -6.98
N ALA A 15 21.76 13.90 -7.50
CA ALA A 15 21.67 15.34 -7.75
C ALA A 15 20.25 15.84 -7.59
N ILE A 16 20.10 17.14 -7.34
CA ILE A 16 18.79 17.82 -7.25
C ILE A 16 18.71 18.94 -8.30
N GLY A 17 17.53 19.14 -8.86
CA GLY A 17 17.23 20.27 -9.72
C GLY A 17 17.18 21.59 -8.94
N ALA A 18 17.34 22.70 -9.63
CA ALA A 18 17.39 24.05 -9.02
C ALA A 18 16.12 24.39 -8.21
N ASP A 19 14.96 23.89 -8.64
CA ASP A 19 13.66 24.18 -8.01
C ASP A 19 13.24 23.08 -7.00
N ALA A 20 14.06 22.03 -6.80
CA ALA A 20 13.75 20.98 -5.85
C ALA A 20 14.10 21.41 -4.41
N SER A 21 13.22 21.08 -3.48
CA SER A 21 13.42 21.38 -2.07
C SER A 21 13.10 20.16 -1.19
N GLY A 22 13.60 20.16 0.03
CA GLY A 22 13.37 19.10 1.01
C GLY A 22 14.33 17.91 0.90
N PHE A 23 15.24 17.90 -0.08
CA PHE A 23 16.23 16.85 -0.29
C PHE A 23 17.61 17.44 -0.63
N LYS A 24 18.65 16.64 -0.46
CA LYS A 24 20.03 16.95 -0.88
C LYS A 24 20.69 15.70 -1.42
N ALA A 25 21.80 15.85 -2.14
CA ALA A 25 22.64 14.74 -2.55
C ALA A 25 23.09 13.91 -1.33
N GLY A 26 23.04 12.60 -1.46
CA GLY A 26 23.33 11.63 -0.40
C GLY A 26 22.09 11.23 0.46
N ASP A 27 20.95 11.88 0.31
CA ASP A 27 19.75 11.46 1.05
C ASP A 27 19.22 10.13 0.51
N GLU A 28 18.86 9.23 1.42
CA GLU A 28 18.13 8.01 1.10
C GLU A 28 16.65 8.31 0.93
N VAL A 29 16.08 7.93 -0.22
CA VAL A 29 14.70 8.27 -0.58
C VAL A 29 13.97 7.10 -1.20
N TYR A 30 12.64 7.13 -1.12
CA TYR A 30 11.73 6.20 -1.78
C TYR A 30 10.51 6.94 -2.31
N GLY A 31 9.83 6.38 -3.30
CA GLY A 31 8.65 6.99 -3.88
C GLY A 31 8.33 6.50 -5.29
N ALA A 32 7.39 7.19 -5.94
CA ALA A 32 7.11 7.00 -7.35
C ALA A 32 7.92 7.97 -8.21
N THR A 33 8.27 7.56 -9.42
CA THR A 33 9.10 8.36 -10.34
C THR A 33 8.38 9.62 -10.82
N ASN A 34 7.16 9.46 -11.33
CA ASN A 34 6.35 10.49 -11.95
C ASN A 34 4.88 10.08 -12.00
N GLU A 35 4.03 10.99 -12.45
CA GLU A 35 2.58 10.78 -12.57
C GLU A 35 2.19 9.73 -13.64
N GLN A 36 3.09 9.42 -14.57
CA GLN A 36 2.90 8.37 -15.60
C GLN A 36 3.32 7.00 -15.10
N PHE A 37 3.84 6.90 -13.88
CA PHE A 37 4.31 5.63 -13.26
C PHE A 37 5.29 4.86 -14.14
N SER A 38 6.30 5.53 -14.66
CA SER A 38 7.29 4.96 -15.58
C SER A 38 8.72 5.40 -15.24
N GLY A 39 9.73 4.68 -15.79
CA GLY A 39 11.13 5.07 -15.73
C GLY A 39 11.90 4.58 -14.50
N ALA A 40 11.36 3.66 -13.69
CA ALA A 40 12.05 3.19 -12.48
C ALA A 40 13.01 2.01 -12.73
N TYR A 41 12.83 1.24 -13.80
CA TYR A 41 13.73 0.10 -14.09
C TYR A 41 15.03 0.59 -14.75
N ALA A 42 15.83 1.30 -14.00
CA ALA A 42 17.09 1.88 -14.43
C ALA A 42 18.02 2.10 -13.22
N GLU A 43 19.32 2.16 -13.46
CA GLU A 43 20.33 2.49 -12.45
C GLU A 43 20.14 3.93 -11.92
N TYR A 44 19.73 4.84 -12.79
CA TYR A 44 19.38 6.22 -12.47
C TYR A 44 18.00 6.56 -13.01
N ALA A 45 17.23 7.28 -12.22
CA ALA A 45 15.92 7.72 -12.65
C ALA A 45 15.61 9.13 -12.15
N LEU A 46 14.91 9.91 -12.96
CA LEU A 46 14.39 11.21 -12.55
C LEU A 46 13.08 11.02 -11.75
N ALA A 47 12.90 11.82 -10.71
CA ALA A 47 11.64 11.89 -9.98
C ALA A 47 11.26 13.31 -9.64
N SER A 48 9.95 13.54 -9.55
CA SER A 48 9.43 14.73 -8.91
C SER A 48 9.66 14.66 -7.41
N ALA A 49 10.23 15.71 -6.81
CA ALA A 49 10.42 15.79 -5.36
C ALA A 49 9.11 15.64 -4.58
N ARG A 50 7.97 16.01 -5.19
CA ARG A 50 6.63 15.87 -4.59
C ARG A 50 6.18 14.42 -4.42
N MET A 51 6.78 13.49 -5.16
CA MET A 51 6.43 12.07 -5.14
C MET A 51 7.46 11.23 -4.38
N MET A 52 8.41 11.88 -3.73
CA MET A 52 9.48 11.24 -2.95
C MET A 52 9.35 11.55 -1.47
N ALA A 53 9.81 10.63 -0.65
CA ALA A 53 9.98 10.81 0.79
C ALA A 53 11.33 10.23 1.24
N HIS A 54 11.81 10.64 2.41
CA HIS A 54 12.99 10.03 3.01
C HIS A 54 12.72 8.56 3.35
N ASN A 55 13.71 7.71 3.07
CA ASN A 55 13.61 6.28 3.33
C ASN A 55 13.35 6.01 4.81
N PRO A 56 12.37 5.14 5.16
CA PRO A 56 12.16 4.76 6.55
C PRO A 56 13.40 4.04 7.11
N ARG A 57 13.85 4.42 8.29
CA ARG A 57 15.06 3.84 8.92
C ARG A 57 14.96 2.34 9.20
N THR A 58 13.74 1.81 9.23
CA THR A 58 13.43 0.41 9.54
C THR A 58 13.31 -0.48 8.30
N LEU A 59 13.36 0.10 7.09
CA LEU A 59 13.24 -0.61 5.82
C LEU A 59 14.54 -0.51 5.02
N ASN A 60 14.95 -1.61 4.42
CA ASN A 60 15.97 -1.57 3.39
C ASN A 60 15.41 -1.00 2.07
N PHE A 61 16.26 -0.74 1.09
CA PHE A 61 15.82 -0.16 -0.18
C PHE A 61 14.82 -1.02 -0.95
N ILE A 62 14.93 -2.35 -0.90
CA ILE A 62 14.01 -3.26 -1.59
C ILE A 62 12.62 -3.18 -0.95
N GLU A 63 12.57 -3.24 0.38
CA GLU A 63 11.31 -3.12 1.13
C GLU A 63 10.68 -1.75 0.94
N ALA A 64 11.47 -0.67 1.03
CA ALA A 64 10.99 0.68 0.84
C ALA A 64 10.43 0.91 -0.57
N ALA A 65 11.09 0.38 -1.62
CA ALA A 65 10.62 0.50 -2.99
C ALA A 65 9.27 -0.20 -3.23
N SER A 66 8.90 -1.21 -2.43
CA SER A 66 7.65 -1.95 -2.60
C SER A 66 6.42 -1.25 -2.01
N ALA A 67 6.60 -0.16 -1.28
CA ALA A 67 5.54 0.45 -0.47
C ALA A 67 4.78 1.62 -1.12
N PRO A 68 5.37 2.51 -1.92
CA PRO A 68 4.79 3.84 -2.18
C PRO A 68 3.41 3.81 -2.80
N VAL A 69 3.25 3.22 -3.98
CA VAL A 69 2.00 3.25 -4.75
C VAL A 69 0.91 2.46 -4.04
N VAL A 70 1.23 1.26 -3.57
CA VAL A 70 0.25 0.37 -2.93
C VAL A 70 -0.24 0.91 -1.58
N THR A 71 0.66 1.54 -0.80
CA THR A 71 0.29 2.13 0.50
C THR A 71 -0.57 3.37 0.31
N VAL A 72 -0.21 4.26 -0.63
CA VAL A 72 -1.03 5.44 -0.96
C VAL A 72 -2.41 5.02 -1.45
N ARG A 73 -2.48 3.99 -2.30
CA ARG A 73 -3.75 3.46 -2.78
C ARG A 73 -4.62 2.92 -1.63
N ALA A 74 -4.05 2.12 -0.75
CA ALA A 74 -4.74 1.60 0.43
C ALA A 74 -5.23 2.73 1.35
N TRP A 75 -4.41 3.76 1.56
CA TRP A 75 -4.79 4.94 2.31
C TRP A 75 -5.97 5.68 1.70
N GLN A 76 -5.91 5.97 0.41
CA GLN A 76 -6.98 6.66 -0.31
C GLN A 76 -8.29 5.89 -0.23
N MET A 77 -8.26 4.58 -0.43
CA MET A 77 -9.45 3.74 -0.36
C MET A 77 -10.12 3.81 1.01
N LEU A 78 -9.35 3.70 2.08
CA LEU A 78 -9.89 3.71 3.44
C LEU A 78 -10.35 5.09 3.87
N PHE A 79 -9.50 6.10 3.71
CA PHE A 79 -9.70 7.39 4.37
C PHE A 79 -10.25 8.48 3.45
N GLU A 80 -9.92 8.47 2.16
CA GLU A 80 -10.41 9.48 1.22
C GLU A 80 -11.72 9.07 0.52
N TYR A 81 -11.89 7.79 0.20
CA TYR A 81 -13.11 7.33 -0.49
C TYR A 81 -14.13 6.72 0.45
N ALA A 82 -13.73 5.82 1.32
CA ALA A 82 -14.65 5.17 2.26
C ALA A 82 -14.91 6.01 3.53
N HIS A 83 -14.07 7.03 3.81
CA HIS A 83 -14.18 7.90 4.98
C HIS A 83 -14.33 7.14 6.29
N VAL A 84 -13.60 6.03 6.44
CA VAL A 84 -13.69 5.20 7.63
C VAL A 84 -13.18 5.91 8.87
N THR A 85 -13.82 5.65 10.01
CA THR A 85 -13.47 6.22 11.30
C THR A 85 -13.24 5.14 12.35
N THR A 86 -12.44 5.43 13.36
CA THR A 86 -12.12 4.52 14.47
C THR A 86 -13.36 3.84 15.04
N GLY A 87 -13.26 2.55 15.33
CA GLY A 87 -14.36 1.73 15.86
C GLY A 87 -15.31 1.15 14.81
N GLN A 88 -15.21 1.56 13.55
CA GLN A 88 -15.98 0.94 12.48
C GLN A 88 -15.41 -0.42 12.09
N THR A 89 -16.26 -1.26 11.52
CA THR A 89 -15.86 -2.54 10.91
C THR A 89 -15.71 -2.38 9.41
N VAL A 90 -14.58 -2.85 8.88
CA VAL A 90 -14.30 -2.89 7.43
C VAL A 90 -14.12 -4.32 6.96
N LEU A 91 -14.64 -4.61 5.78
CA LEU A 91 -14.36 -5.85 5.05
C LEU A 91 -13.33 -5.58 3.98
N ILE A 92 -12.18 -6.28 4.05
CA ILE A 92 -11.13 -6.22 3.04
C ILE A 92 -11.11 -7.56 2.30
N HIS A 93 -11.51 -7.53 1.04
CA HIS A 93 -11.62 -8.72 0.21
C HIS A 93 -10.29 -9.01 -0.50
N GLY A 94 -9.84 -10.28 -0.46
CA GLY A 94 -8.56 -10.66 -1.07
C GLY A 94 -7.32 -10.10 -0.33
N ALA A 95 -7.40 -10.01 0.99
CA ALA A 95 -6.47 -9.30 1.87
C ALA A 95 -5.00 -9.75 1.83
N ALA A 96 -4.66 -10.81 1.11
CA ALA A 96 -3.29 -11.22 0.83
C ALA A 96 -2.69 -10.51 -0.41
N GLY A 97 -3.48 -9.71 -1.12
CA GLY A 97 -3.02 -8.90 -2.25
C GLY A 97 -2.12 -7.73 -1.82
N ASN A 98 -1.36 -7.19 -2.76
CA ASN A 98 -0.38 -6.13 -2.46
C ASN A 98 -1.01 -4.91 -1.78
N VAL A 99 -2.07 -4.33 -2.34
CA VAL A 99 -2.75 -3.15 -1.79
C VAL A 99 -3.49 -3.52 -0.50
N ASP A 100 -4.17 -4.66 -0.52
CA ASP A 100 -5.05 -5.09 0.57
C ASP A 100 -4.29 -5.46 1.84
N ALA A 101 -3.09 -6.01 1.72
CA ALA A 101 -2.20 -6.27 2.85
C ALA A 101 -1.80 -4.99 3.59
N TYR A 102 -1.57 -3.90 2.86
CA TYR A 102 -1.37 -2.57 3.46
C TYR A 102 -2.68 -2.01 4.04
N ALA A 103 -3.81 -2.22 3.36
CA ALA A 103 -5.11 -1.77 3.87
C ALA A 103 -5.45 -2.41 5.22
N VAL A 104 -5.18 -3.71 5.41
CA VAL A 104 -5.35 -4.39 6.71
C VAL A 104 -4.55 -3.72 7.81
N GLN A 105 -3.27 -3.46 7.56
CA GLN A 105 -2.38 -2.85 8.55
C GLN A 105 -2.78 -1.40 8.87
N LEU A 106 -3.11 -0.60 7.85
CA LEU A 106 -3.56 0.78 8.02
C LEU A 106 -4.89 0.83 8.78
N ALA A 107 -5.85 -0.01 8.43
CA ALA A 107 -7.14 -0.12 9.10
C ALA A 107 -6.96 -0.50 10.58
N LYS A 108 -6.15 -1.51 10.87
CA LYS A 108 -5.83 -1.91 12.25
C LYS A 108 -5.17 -0.78 13.04
N LYS A 109 -4.20 -0.10 12.46
CA LYS A 109 -3.52 1.05 13.09
C LYS A 109 -4.46 2.21 13.38
N ALA A 110 -5.49 2.40 12.54
CA ALA A 110 -6.53 3.42 12.73
C ALA A 110 -7.62 3.01 13.74
N GLY A 111 -7.52 1.83 14.35
CA GLY A 111 -8.48 1.35 15.34
C GLY A 111 -9.80 0.85 14.74
N LEU A 112 -9.75 0.33 13.52
CA LEU A 112 -10.89 -0.31 12.86
C LEU A 112 -10.93 -1.81 13.22
N HIS A 113 -12.13 -2.37 13.20
CA HIS A 113 -12.34 -3.82 13.26
C HIS A 113 -12.21 -4.41 11.86
N VAL A 114 -11.14 -5.17 11.63
CA VAL A 114 -10.82 -5.69 10.30
C VAL A 114 -11.32 -7.11 10.14
N VAL A 115 -12.27 -7.29 9.23
CA VAL A 115 -12.67 -8.57 8.69
C VAL A 115 -12.06 -8.70 7.30
N ALA A 116 -11.44 -9.82 7.02
CA ALA A 116 -10.72 -10.03 5.77
C ALA A 116 -11.14 -11.32 5.09
N THR A 117 -11.01 -11.41 3.78
CA THR A 117 -11.09 -12.68 3.08
C THR A 117 -9.74 -13.02 2.45
N ALA A 118 -9.40 -14.31 2.44
CA ALA A 118 -8.17 -14.81 1.81
C ALA A 118 -8.34 -16.25 1.33
N ALA A 119 -7.43 -16.73 0.50
CA ALA A 119 -7.31 -18.15 0.20
C ALA A 119 -6.71 -18.88 1.40
N SER A 120 -6.98 -20.20 1.53
CA SER A 120 -6.53 -21.06 2.64
C SER A 120 -5.04 -20.92 2.95
N ALA A 121 -4.19 -20.85 1.93
CA ALA A 121 -2.73 -20.73 2.08
C ALA A 121 -2.27 -19.39 2.72
N HIS A 122 -3.15 -18.39 2.82
CA HIS A 122 -2.79 -17.03 3.28
C HIS A 122 -3.54 -16.61 4.55
N LEU A 123 -4.34 -17.48 5.17
CA LEU A 123 -5.14 -17.11 6.34
C LEU A 123 -4.27 -16.61 7.51
N ASP A 124 -3.20 -17.33 7.82
CA ASP A 124 -2.32 -16.97 8.94
C ASP A 124 -1.50 -15.71 8.64
N TYR A 125 -1.08 -15.53 7.38
CA TYR A 125 -0.44 -14.30 6.94
C TYR A 125 -1.36 -13.09 7.19
N VAL A 126 -2.60 -13.15 6.74
CA VAL A 126 -3.56 -12.05 6.89
C VAL A 126 -3.93 -11.79 8.36
N ARG A 127 -4.02 -12.84 9.19
CA ARG A 127 -4.16 -12.67 10.65
C ARG A 127 -2.96 -11.95 11.25
N GLY A 128 -1.75 -12.32 10.82
CA GLY A 128 -0.50 -11.67 11.25
C GLY A 128 -0.43 -10.18 10.89
N LEU A 129 -1.10 -9.73 9.81
CA LEU A 129 -1.22 -8.33 9.45
C LEU A 129 -2.16 -7.53 10.38
N GLY A 130 -2.98 -8.21 11.19
CA GLY A 130 -3.86 -7.57 12.17
C GLY A 130 -5.36 -7.71 11.89
N ALA A 131 -5.78 -8.55 10.94
CA ALA A 131 -7.18 -8.85 10.74
C ALA A 131 -7.74 -9.64 11.94
N GLU A 132 -8.87 -9.18 12.50
CA GLU A 132 -9.53 -9.82 13.65
C GLU A 132 -10.24 -11.10 13.24
N ARG A 133 -10.76 -11.13 12.02
CA ARG A 133 -11.42 -12.29 11.44
C ARG A 133 -10.98 -12.45 9.99
N VAL A 134 -10.60 -13.68 9.63
CA VAL A 134 -10.25 -14.01 8.24
C VAL A 134 -11.14 -15.16 7.77
N VAL A 135 -11.83 -14.95 6.67
CA VAL A 135 -12.75 -15.91 6.05
C VAL A 135 -12.12 -16.45 4.76
N GLU A 136 -12.14 -17.76 4.60
CA GLU A 136 -11.72 -18.36 3.34
C GLU A 136 -12.82 -18.23 2.27
N TYR A 137 -12.52 -17.53 1.18
CA TYR A 137 -13.50 -17.26 0.13
C TYR A 137 -13.69 -18.40 -0.88
N LYS A 138 -12.82 -19.44 -0.85
CA LYS A 138 -12.93 -20.60 -1.75
C LYS A 138 -13.75 -21.77 -1.19
N SER A 139 -13.95 -21.83 0.11
CA SER A 139 -14.65 -22.93 0.78
C SER A 139 -16.19 -22.77 0.83
N GLY A 140 -16.71 -21.63 0.40
CA GLY A 140 -18.15 -21.35 0.43
C GLY A 140 -18.46 -19.88 0.11
N ARG A 141 -19.72 -19.53 0.34
CA ARG A 141 -20.17 -18.14 0.17
C ARG A 141 -19.71 -17.31 1.37
N PHE A 142 -18.63 -16.54 1.19
CA PHE A 142 -18.08 -15.72 2.27
C PHE A 142 -19.10 -14.66 2.76
N GLU A 143 -20.06 -14.25 1.91
CA GLU A 143 -21.11 -13.29 2.23
C GLU A 143 -21.98 -13.79 3.40
N GLU A 144 -22.20 -15.10 3.51
CA GLU A 144 -22.95 -15.70 4.63
C GLU A 144 -22.17 -15.60 5.95
N SER A 145 -20.86 -15.58 5.85
CA SER A 145 -19.96 -15.41 7.00
C SER A 145 -19.79 -13.97 7.46
N VAL A 146 -20.20 -12.98 6.66
CA VAL A 146 -20.05 -11.54 6.98
C VAL A 146 -21.39 -10.84 7.13
N THR A 147 -22.51 -11.58 7.23
CA THR A 147 -23.85 -11.04 7.45
C THR A 147 -23.91 -10.22 8.75
N GLY A 148 -24.62 -9.09 8.72
CA GLY A 148 -24.81 -8.21 9.88
C GLY A 148 -23.71 -7.18 10.11
N MET A 149 -22.73 -7.06 9.24
CA MET A 149 -21.69 -6.02 9.33
C MET A 149 -22.18 -4.70 8.71
N PRO A 150 -21.86 -3.54 9.32
CA PRO A 150 -22.08 -2.25 8.69
C PRO A 150 -21.23 -2.13 7.41
N ARG A 151 -21.80 -1.47 6.39
CA ARG A 151 -21.23 -1.43 5.04
C ARG A 151 -20.02 -0.48 4.95
N ALA A 152 -18.81 -1.00 4.96
CA ALA A 152 -17.70 -0.38 4.26
C ALA A 152 -17.03 -1.48 3.42
N TYR A 153 -17.13 -1.39 2.11
CA TYR A 153 -16.63 -2.36 1.14
C TYR A 153 -15.46 -1.76 0.38
N SER A 154 -14.31 -2.40 0.36
CA SER A 154 -13.23 -2.10 -0.58
C SER A 154 -12.94 -3.33 -1.44
N ASP A 155 -13.23 -3.24 -2.72
CA ASP A 155 -12.83 -4.22 -3.74
C ASP A 155 -11.76 -3.56 -4.63
N CYS A 156 -10.56 -4.12 -4.61
CA CYS A 156 -9.40 -3.64 -5.35
C CYS A 156 -9.24 -4.37 -6.70
N ARG A 157 -10.33 -4.75 -7.37
CA ARG A 157 -10.24 -5.30 -8.73
C ARG A 157 -10.20 -4.24 -9.78
#